data_4e36600bbb50d8b17a04ead630744317
#
_entry.id   4e36600bbb50d8b17a04ead630744317
#
_cell.length_a   1.000
_cell.length_b   1.000
_cell.length_c   1.000
_cell.angle_alpha   90.00
_cell.angle_beta   90.00
_cell.angle_gamma   90.00
#
_symmetry.space_group_name_H-M   'P 1'
#
loop_
_entity.id
_entity.type
_entity.pdbx_description
1 polymer ?
#
loop_
_entity_poly.entity_id
_entity_poly.type
_entity_poly.pdbx_seq_one_letter_code
_entity_poly.pdbx_strand_id
1 'polypeptide(L)'
;MKQAGTSVLVALALICVVSCAKIDDESSAVAPEQPARPTVLLPTRSYEEALSLARKSIALVDRGQTRSATARSIRSERGQCVTTPSTRSGAGSDTLMYVFNFENNDGFSVIAANRAVDPVLAVAEKGNYTYGEPTGVENFDFYMDAMAQSLAVIKPPKFDTIRTMPKFKTVEVNESRSCDPLIPVRWGQRSPYGDSCSNGYSGCVATAIAQIMAYYRFPASFTTTYTDAPHAGETIALNWTSIISYPYVYQVPALMREIGQRVEMTYHPIDENDMETGSSAFSYMAPDCLISFGYSCASGLASYAIASIRTNLDETHPVYVRANDISEGGHAWIADGYIYSRIGTEYYEERLVNNDEPGLIPHYEYVLTSSTVQTTNLVHYNWGWNGSCDGYFAPGDGVASGNGYIFDGLQMITSIRLPRIDSNLNQDFL
;
A
#
# COMPACT_ATOMS: atom_id res chain seq x y z
N MET A 1 -7.96 73.13 1.83
CA MET A 1 -9.37 72.98 1.45
C MET A 1 -9.73 71.56 1.76
N LYS A 2 -10.24 71.21 2.95
CA LYS A 2 -11.62 71.12 3.39
C LYS A 2 -12.51 70.29 2.47
N GLN A 3 -12.84 69.05 2.90
CA GLN A 3 -14.17 68.53 3.27
C GLN A 3 -14.01 67.04 3.49
N ALA A 4 -14.22 66.40 4.60
CA ALA A 4 -15.40 66.20 5.45
C ALA A 4 -16.56 65.45 4.74
N GLY A 5 -16.87 64.23 5.15
CA GLY A 5 -17.99 63.42 4.69
C GLY A 5 -18.12 62.15 5.55
N THR A 6 -18.69 62.20 6.56
CA THR A 6 -19.89 61.77 7.32
C THR A 6 -20.12 60.24 7.28
N SER A 7 -19.93 59.62 8.47
CA SER A 7 -20.39 58.29 8.83
C SER A 7 -21.93 58.29 9.01
N VAL A 8 -22.58 57.27 8.43
CA VAL A 8 -23.98 56.97 8.77
C VAL A 8 -24.03 55.60 9.49
N LEU A 9 -24.30 55.67 10.78
CA LEU A 9 -24.73 54.50 11.60
C LEU A 9 -26.18 54.22 11.27
N VAL A 10 -26.49 53.01 10.84
CA VAL A 10 -27.86 52.51 10.77
C VAL A 10 -28.03 51.53 11.93
N ALA A 11 -28.78 51.95 12.94
CA ALA A 11 -29.26 51.11 14.05
C ALA A 11 -30.52 50.32 13.58
N LEU A 12 -30.41 49.01 13.57
CA LEU A 12 -31.57 48.12 13.36
C LEU A 12 -32.20 47.78 14.71
N ALA A 13 -33.42 48.27 14.95
CA ALA A 13 -34.20 47.96 16.12
C ALA A 13 -34.79 46.54 16.01
N LEU A 14 -34.53 45.74 17.03
CA LEU A 14 -35.11 44.39 17.21
C LEU A 14 -36.53 44.57 17.76
N ILE A 15 -37.57 44.27 16.98
CA ILE A 15 -38.94 44.15 17.45
C ILE A 15 -39.17 42.71 17.88
N CYS A 16 -39.26 42.48 19.20
CA CYS A 16 -39.79 41.23 19.76
C CYS A 16 -41.32 41.22 19.63
N VAL A 17 -41.81 40.34 18.76
CA VAL A 17 -43.22 39.99 18.76
C VAL A 17 -43.39 38.73 19.60
N VAL A 18 -43.89 38.86 20.79
CA VAL A 18 -44.34 37.73 21.64
C VAL A 18 -45.69 37.27 21.12
N SER A 19 -45.76 36.16 20.44
CA SER A 19 -46.98 35.45 20.10
C SER A 19 -47.21 34.34 21.10
N CYS A 20 -48.21 34.49 21.96
CA CYS A 20 -48.72 33.41 22.78
C CYS A 20 -49.47 32.42 21.91
N ALA A 21 -48.84 31.26 21.63
CA ALA A 21 -49.56 30.08 21.12
C ALA A 21 -49.83 29.13 22.26
N LYS A 22 -51.07 28.65 22.33
CA LYS A 22 -51.59 27.70 23.31
C LYS A 22 -50.78 26.40 23.24
N ILE A 23 -50.42 25.91 24.42
CA ILE A 23 -49.91 24.57 24.63
C ILE A 23 -51.09 23.62 24.56
N ASP A 24 -51.24 22.91 23.44
CA ASP A 24 -52.07 21.72 23.40
C ASP A 24 -51.16 20.53 23.80
N ASP A 25 -51.46 19.97 24.94
CA ASP A 25 -50.81 18.85 25.58
C ASP A 25 -51.25 17.55 24.84
N GLU A 26 -50.63 17.23 23.72
CA GLU A 26 -50.61 15.87 23.16
C GLU A 26 -49.26 15.24 23.40
N SER A 27 -49.16 14.58 24.55
CA SER A 27 -48.14 13.60 24.87
C SER A 27 -48.21 12.44 23.88
N SER A 28 -47.62 12.59 22.69
CA SER A 28 -47.26 11.44 21.87
C SER A 28 -46.01 10.79 22.49
N ALA A 29 -46.26 9.77 23.31
CA ALA A 29 -45.22 8.86 23.75
C ALA A 29 -44.52 8.30 22.53
N VAL A 30 -43.30 8.79 22.26
CA VAL A 30 -42.34 8.16 21.33
C VAL A 30 -42.13 6.76 21.89
N ALA A 31 -42.69 5.75 21.20
CA ALA A 31 -42.41 4.36 21.52
C ALA A 31 -40.89 4.17 21.58
N PRO A 32 -40.36 3.50 22.62
CA PRO A 32 -38.94 3.26 22.69
C PRO A 32 -38.51 2.52 21.41
N GLU A 33 -37.59 3.11 20.69
CA GLU A 33 -36.97 2.54 19.51
C GLU A 33 -36.50 1.12 19.88
N GLN A 34 -37.15 0.11 19.32
CA GLN A 34 -36.75 -1.27 19.58
C GLN A 34 -35.30 -1.38 19.23
N PRO A 35 -34.42 -1.91 20.12
CA PRO A 35 -33.01 -2.11 19.78
C PRO A 35 -32.95 -2.93 18.49
N ALA A 36 -32.27 -2.40 17.50
CA ALA A 36 -32.11 -3.05 16.21
C ALA A 36 -31.70 -4.51 16.46
N ARG A 37 -32.45 -5.46 15.87
CA ARG A 37 -32.09 -6.88 15.99
C ARG A 37 -30.62 -7.04 15.61
N PRO A 38 -29.83 -7.76 16.40
CA PRO A 38 -28.42 -7.98 16.06
C PRO A 38 -28.37 -8.60 14.66
N THR A 39 -27.80 -7.86 13.73
CA THR A 39 -27.55 -8.36 12.37
C THR A 39 -26.51 -9.48 12.52
N VAL A 40 -26.89 -10.72 12.24
CA VAL A 40 -25.95 -11.84 12.22
C VAL A 40 -25.01 -11.58 11.07
N LEU A 41 -23.79 -11.16 11.40
CA LEU A 41 -22.74 -11.01 10.40
C LEU A 41 -22.33 -12.40 9.92
N LEU A 42 -22.46 -12.67 8.63
CA LEU A 42 -21.92 -13.86 8.02
C LEU A 42 -20.40 -13.83 8.08
N PRO A 43 -19.73 -14.99 8.17
CA PRO A 43 -18.26 -15.06 8.21
C PRO A 43 -17.56 -14.54 6.94
N THR A 44 -18.31 -14.40 5.85
CA THR A 44 -17.88 -13.83 4.58
C THR A 44 -18.70 -12.62 4.20
N ARG A 45 -18.08 -11.67 3.49
CA ARG A 45 -18.74 -10.49 2.90
C ARG A 45 -19.51 -10.90 1.65
N SER A 46 -20.69 -10.33 1.47
CA SER A 46 -21.44 -10.48 0.23
C SER A 46 -20.83 -9.63 -0.90
N TYR A 47 -21.21 -9.91 -2.15
CA TYR A 47 -20.81 -9.11 -3.32
C TYR A 47 -21.19 -7.63 -3.18
N GLU A 48 -22.40 -7.33 -2.74
CA GLU A 48 -22.88 -5.95 -2.55
C GLU A 48 -22.08 -5.18 -1.48
N GLU A 49 -21.75 -5.87 -0.41
CA GLU A 49 -20.90 -5.32 0.64
C GLU A 49 -19.49 -5.06 0.14
N ALA A 50 -18.92 -5.99 -0.61
CA ALA A 50 -17.61 -5.82 -1.24
C ALA A 50 -17.61 -4.67 -2.26
N LEU A 51 -18.64 -4.53 -3.08
CA LEU A 51 -18.81 -3.43 -4.02
C LEU A 51 -18.89 -2.06 -3.29
N SER A 52 -19.61 -2.01 -2.16
CA SER A 52 -19.68 -0.79 -1.33
C SER A 52 -18.29 -0.40 -0.79
N LEU A 53 -17.50 -1.38 -0.34
CA LEU A 53 -16.13 -1.17 0.14
C LEU A 53 -15.19 -0.74 -0.99
N ALA A 54 -15.31 -1.36 -2.17
CA ALA A 54 -14.54 -0.99 -3.36
C ALA A 54 -14.79 0.48 -3.75
N ARG A 55 -16.05 0.94 -3.74
CA ARG A 55 -16.38 2.35 -4.00
C ARG A 55 -15.76 3.31 -2.98
N LYS A 56 -15.73 2.94 -1.71
CA LYS A 56 -15.07 3.74 -0.66
C LYS A 56 -13.56 3.77 -0.83
N SER A 57 -12.96 2.69 -1.31
CA SER A 57 -11.50 2.60 -1.49
C SER A 57 -10.97 3.49 -2.61
N ILE A 58 -11.80 3.91 -3.58
CA ILE A 58 -11.42 4.88 -4.62
C ILE A 58 -10.84 6.16 -4.00
N ALA A 59 -11.44 6.65 -2.91
CA ALA A 59 -10.96 7.84 -2.21
C ALA A 59 -9.54 7.70 -1.65
N LEU A 60 -9.01 6.48 -1.52
CA LEU A 60 -7.65 6.24 -1.04
C LEU A 60 -6.62 6.63 -2.11
N VAL A 61 -6.90 6.34 -3.39
CA VAL A 61 -6.00 6.67 -4.52
C VAL A 61 -6.23 8.09 -5.06
N ASP A 62 -7.37 8.70 -4.78
CA ASP A 62 -7.68 10.08 -5.21
C ASP A 62 -7.13 11.14 -4.22
N ARG A 63 -6.60 10.72 -3.07
CA ARG A 63 -5.93 11.61 -2.11
C ARG A 63 -4.65 12.17 -2.74
N GLY A 64 -4.52 13.48 -2.78
CA GLY A 64 -3.32 14.15 -3.29
C GLY A 64 -3.33 14.46 -4.79
N GLN A 65 -4.32 14.05 -5.55
CA GLN A 65 -4.46 14.47 -6.93
C GLN A 65 -5.17 15.82 -7.01
N THR A 66 -4.41 16.90 -7.22
CA THR A 66 -4.93 18.27 -7.47
C THR A 66 -5.59 18.45 -8.85
N ARG A 67 -5.70 17.39 -9.63
CA ARG A 67 -6.41 17.43 -10.91
C ARG A 67 -7.89 17.21 -10.64
N SER A 68 -8.73 18.05 -11.32
CA SER A 68 -10.14 17.81 -11.54
C SER A 68 -10.32 16.44 -12.22
N ALA A 69 -10.15 15.39 -11.43
CA ALA A 69 -10.34 14.02 -11.88
C ALA A 69 -11.84 13.85 -12.09
N THR A 70 -12.24 13.48 -13.28
CA THR A 70 -13.55 12.84 -13.52
C THR A 70 -13.65 11.74 -12.47
N ALA A 71 -14.65 11.80 -11.59
CA ALA A 71 -14.79 10.87 -10.48
C ALA A 71 -14.71 9.43 -11.03
N ARG A 72 -13.77 8.64 -10.50
CA ARG A 72 -13.60 7.24 -10.89
C ARG A 72 -14.89 6.49 -10.62
N SER A 73 -15.34 5.71 -11.58
CA SER A 73 -16.54 4.88 -11.43
C SER A 73 -16.20 3.40 -11.59
N ILE A 74 -16.91 2.56 -10.85
CA ILE A 74 -16.77 1.10 -10.94
C ILE A 74 -17.84 0.56 -11.86
N ARG A 75 -17.45 -0.26 -12.82
CA ARG A 75 -18.38 -1.06 -13.60
C ARG A 75 -19.00 -2.14 -12.69
N SER A 76 -20.13 -1.84 -12.09
CA SER A 76 -20.82 -2.74 -11.16
C SER A 76 -21.22 -4.09 -11.74
N GLU A 77 -21.31 -4.19 -13.07
CA GLU A 77 -21.76 -5.41 -13.77
C GLU A 77 -20.65 -6.43 -14.05
N ARG A 78 -19.39 -6.12 -13.71
CA ARG A 78 -18.20 -6.93 -14.04
C ARG A 78 -17.24 -7.16 -12.88
N GLY A 79 -17.75 -7.21 -11.66
CA GLY A 79 -16.92 -7.65 -10.52
C GLY A 79 -16.62 -9.15 -10.66
N GLN A 80 -15.35 -9.53 -10.62
CA GLN A 80 -14.94 -10.93 -10.60
C GLN A 80 -15.00 -11.48 -9.17
N CYS A 81 -15.68 -12.61 -8.97
CA CYS A 81 -15.54 -13.42 -7.76
C CYS A 81 -14.42 -14.43 -7.96
N VAL A 82 -13.37 -14.32 -7.18
CA VAL A 82 -12.26 -15.29 -7.16
C VAL A 82 -12.57 -16.36 -6.13
N THR A 83 -12.62 -17.62 -6.55
CA THR A 83 -12.99 -18.76 -5.70
C THR A 83 -11.86 -19.78 -5.61
N THR A 84 -11.85 -20.55 -4.52
CA THR A 84 -10.95 -21.70 -4.43
C THR A 84 -11.26 -22.72 -5.54
N PRO A 85 -10.26 -23.36 -6.16
CA PRO A 85 -10.50 -24.50 -7.02
C PRO A 85 -11.25 -25.59 -6.24
N SER A 86 -12.41 -26.02 -6.74
CA SER A 86 -13.19 -27.09 -6.11
C SER A 86 -12.44 -28.42 -6.24
N THR A 87 -11.80 -28.86 -5.14
CA THR A 87 -11.04 -30.14 -5.13
C THR A 87 -11.89 -31.36 -4.77
N ARG A 88 -13.18 -31.17 -4.42
CA ARG A 88 -14.11 -32.28 -4.10
C ARG A 88 -15.53 -31.99 -4.55
N SER A 89 -16.15 -32.95 -5.18
CA SER A 89 -17.57 -32.94 -5.51
C SER A 89 -18.42 -32.80 -4.24
N GLY A 90 -19.08 -31.65 -4.06
CA GLY A 90 -20.07 -31.42 -3.00
C GLY A 90 -19.79 -30.29 -2.00
N ALA A 91 -18.60 -29.72 -1.95
CA ALA A 91 -18.35 -28.47 -1.21
C ALA A 91 -18.47 -27.28 -2.19
N GLY A 92 -19.31 -26.30 -1.88
CA GLY A 92 -19.36 -25.04 -2.64
C GLY A 92 -17.97 -24.41 -2.65
N SER A 93 -17.57 -23.80 -3.79
CA SER A 93 -16.32 -23.05 -3.84
C SER A 93 -16.45 -21.81 -2.95
N ASP A 94 -15.51 -21.66 -2.01
CA ASP A 94 -15.47 -20.48 -1.14
C ASP A 94 -14.91 -19.29 -1.92
N THR A 95 -15.62 -18.17 -1.86
CA THR A 95 -15.11 -16.92 -2.43
C THR A 95 -13.96 -16.41 -1.58
N LEU A 96 -12.81 -16.18 -2.19
CA LEU A 96 -11.61 -15.63 -1.54
C LEU A 96 -11.62 -14.11 -1.54
N MET A 97 -11.86 -13.52 -2.70
CA MET A 97 -11.85 -12.08 -2.91
C MET A 97 -12.73 -11.67 -4.10
N TYR A 98 -13.01 -10.39 -4.19
CA TYR A 98 -13.73 -9.74 -5.26
C TYR A 98 -12.83 -8.72 -5.95
N VAL A 99 -12.79 -8.72 -7.27
CA VAL A 99 -12.03 -7.76 -8.09
C VAL A 99 -13.01 -6.83 -8.78
N PHE A 100 -12.82 -5.52 -8.66
CA PHE A 100 -13.63 -4.48 -9.27
C PHE A 100 -12.76 -3.53 -10.08
N ASN A 101 -12.84 -3.60 -11.40
CA ASN A 101 -12.14 -2.69 -12.29
C ASN A 101 -12.87 -1.35 -12.41
N PHE A 102 -12.11 -0.25 -12.44
CA PHE A 102 -12.64 1.08 -12.69
C PHE A 102 -12.83 1.29 -14.20
N GLU A 103 -13.67 2.25 -14.58
CA GLU A 103 -13.84 2.60 -15.99
C GLU A 103 -12.55 3.22 -16.55
N ASN A 104 -12.39 3.16 -17.87
CA ASN A 104 -11.29 3.80 -18.62
C ASN A 104 -9.88 3.32 -18.25
N ASN A 105 -9.71 2.12 -17.68
CA ASN A 105 -8.44 1.61 -17.16
C ASN A 105 -7.85 2.48 -16.02
N ASP A 106 -8.70 3.18 -15.28
CA ASP A 106 -8.30 4.08 -14.19
C ASP A 106 -8.00 3.32 -12.89
N GLY A 107 -7.66 2.04 -12.98
CA GLY A 107 -7.29 1.19 -11.86
C GLY A 107 -8.36 0.18 -11.48
N PHE A 108 -8.17 -0.45 -10.32
CA PHE A 108 -9.06 -1.48 -9.79
C PHE A 108 -8.98 -1.54 -8.26
N SER A 109 -9.95 -2.23 -7.66
CA SER A 109 -9.95 -2.54 -6.23
C SER A 109 -10.15 -4.03 -6.00
N VAL A 110 -9.46 -4.59 -5.01
CA VAL A 110 -9.58 -5.98 -4.58
C VAL A 110 -10.04 -6.03 -3.14
N ILE A 111 -11.14 -6.72 -2.88
CA ILE A 111 -11.79 -6.81 -1.57
C ILE A 111 -11.82 -8.25 -1.08
N ALA A 112 -11.34 -8.49 0.14
CA ALA A 112 -11.40 -9.81 0.78
C ALA A 112 -12.84 -10.25 1.04
N ALA A 113 -13.17 -11.50 0.74
CA ALA A 113 -14.44 -12.08 1.14
C ALA A 113 -14.45 -12.47 2.62
N ASN A 114 -13.37 -13.06 3.14
CA ASN A 114 -13.26 -13.50 4.53
C ASN A 114 -13.17 -12.31 5.49
N ARG A 115 -14.02 -12.30 6.53
CA ARG A 115 -14.02 -11.21 7.55
C ARG A 115 -12.89 -11.32 8.57
N ALA A 116 -12.14 -12.43 8.58
CA ALA A 116 -10.94 -12.55 9.41
C ALA A 116 -9.77 -11.69 8.91
N VAL A 117 -9.89 -11.11 7.71
CA VAL A 117 -8.86 -10.25 7.12
C VAL A 117 -9.42 -8.85 6.86
N ASP A 118 -8.52 -7.87 6.77
CA ASP A 118 -8.87 -6.50 6.42
C ASP A 118 -9.59 -6.47 5.07
N PRO A 119 -10.62 -5.63 4.94
CA PRO A 119 -11.49 -5.70 3.77
C PRO A 119 -10.81 -5.32 2.45
N VAL A 120 -9.95 -4.29 2.45
CA VAL A 120 -9.29 -3.80 1.23
C VAL A 120 -7.93 -4.45 1.10
N LEU A 121 -7.78 -5.29 0.06
CA LEU A 121 -6.52 -5.99 -0.24
C LEU A 121 -5.63 -5.20 -1.18
N ALA A 122 -6.25 -4.52 -2.15
CA ALA A 122 -5.53 -3.68 -3.11
C ALA A 122 -6.41 -2.57 -3.66
N VAL A 123 -5.81 -1.42 -3.96
CA VAL A 123 -6.38 -0.34 -4.78
C VAL A 123 -5.28 0.17 -5.70
N ALA A 124 -5.39 -0.13 -6.98
CA ALA A 124 -4.44 0.32 -7.98
C ALA A 124 -4.88 1.64 -8.63
N GLU A 125 -3.92 2.47 -8.97
CA GLU A 125 -4.15 3.78 -9.56
C GLU A 125 -4.42 3.74 -11.06
N LYS A 126 -3.94 2.69 -11.75
CA LYS A 126 -4.05 2.49 -13.20
C LYS A 126 -4.12 1.01 -13.56
N GLY A 127 -4.61 0.74 -14.75
CA GLY A 127 -4.70 -0.61 -15.29
C GLY A 127 -6.01 -1.29 -14.96
N ASN A 128 -6.13 -2.54 -15.40
CA ASN A 128 -7.21 -3.47 -15.07
C ASN A 128 -6.58 -4.75 -14.52
N TYR A 129 -7.36 -5.46 -13.74
CA TYR A 129 -6.96 -6.75 -13.21
C TYR A 129 -8.08 -7.79 -13.38
N THR A 130 -7.71 -8.93 -13.89
CA THR A 130 -8.53 -10.16 -13.91
C THR A 130 -7.69 -11.27 -13.30
N TYR A 131 -8.11 -11.83 -12.19
CA TYR A 131 -7.36 -12.90 -11.55
C TYR A 131 -7.24 -14.12 -12.47
N GLY A 132 -6.02 -14.63 -12.61
CA GLY A 132 -5.70 -15.75 -13.51
C GLY A 132 -5.36 -15.32 -14.94
N GLU A 133 -5.37 -14.02 -15.27
CA GLU A 133 -4.89 -13.48 -16.54
C GLU A 133 -3.62 -12.64 -16.28
N PRO A 134 -2.49 -12.91 -16.97
CA PRO A 134 -1.28 -12.12 -16.82
C PRO A 134 -1.50 -10.66 -17.16
N THR A 135 -1.07 -9.74 -16.26
CA THR A 135 -1.14 -8.29 -16.52
C THR A 135 0.06 -7.80 -17.33
N GLY A 136 1.11 -8.60 -17.43
CA GLY A 136 2.42 -8.21 -17.95
C GLY A 136 3.26 -7.41 -16.96
N VAL A 137 2.81 -7.33 -15.69
CA VAL A 137 3.56 -6.77 -14.55
C VAL A 137 3.90 -7.94 -13.62
N GLU A 138 5.01 -8.60 -13.89
CA GLU A 138 5.38 -9.88 -13.27
C GLU A 138 5.36 -9.84 -11.74
N ASN A 139 5.94 -8.78 -11.15
CA ASN A 139 5.98 -8.59 -9.69
C ASN A 139 4.58 -8.50 -9.08
N PHE A 140 3.67 -7.80 -9.77
CA PHE A 140 2.28 -7.66 -9.34
C PHE A 140 1.53 -8.98 -9.47
N ASP A 141 1.65 -9.67 -10.60
CA ASP A 141 0.99 -10.96 -10.85
C ASP A 141 1.41 -11.97 -9.78
N PHE A 142 2.72 -12.09 -9.52
CA PHE A 142 3.28 -12.90 -8.44
C PHE A 142 2.69 -12.54 -7.07
N TYR A 143 2.64 -11.23 -6.72
CA TYR A 143 2.13 -10.78 -5.43
C TYR A 143 0.67 -11.14 -5.23
N MET A 144 -0.18 -10.98 -6.26
CA MET A 144 -1.60 -11.27 -6.19
C MET A 144 -1.89 -12.77 -6.11
N ASP A 145 -1.09 -13.62 -6.76
CA ASP A 145 -1.19 -15.07 -6.66
C ASP A 145 -0.83 -15.56 -5.25
N ALA A 146 0.26 -15.08 -4.68
CA ALA A 146 0.64 -15.39 -3.31
C ALA A 146 -0.42 -14.93 -2.29
N MET A 147 -1.05 -13.75 -2.52
CA MET A 147 -2.16 -13.27 -1.71
C MET A 147 -3.36 -14.19 -1.79
N ALA A 148 -3.77 -14.63 -2.98
CA ALA A 148 -4.88 -15.56 -3.16
C ALA A 148 -4.63 -16.91 -2.47
N GLN A 149 -3.42 -17.45 -2.57
CA GLN A 149 -3.02 -18.67 -1.87
C GLN A 149 -3.10 -18.50 -0.36
N SER A 150 -2.66 -17.36 0.17
CA SER A 150 -2.74 -17.02 1.59
C SER A 150 -4.19 -16.95 2.08
N LEU A 151 -5.07 -16.31 1.33
CA LEU A 151 -6.50 -16.22 1.67
C LEU A 151 -7.18 -17.58 1.71
N ALA A 152 -6.76 -18.52 0.87
CA ALA A 152 -7.34 -19.86 0.80
C ALA A 152 -7.13 -20.70 2.08
N VAL A 153 -6.11 -20.40 2.87
CA VAL A 153 -5.80 -21.12 4.12
C VAL A 153 -6.35 -20.45 5.38
N ILE A 154 -6.79 -19.19 5.29
CA ILE A 154 -7.34 -18.43 6.43
C ILE A 154 -8.76 -18.89 6.73
N LYS A 155 -8.97 -19.46 7.93
CA LYS A 155 -10.29 -19.89 8.37
C LYS A 155 -11.19 -18.70 8.67
N PRO A 156 -12.48 -18.72 8.25
CA PRO A 156 -13.44 -17.70 8.64
C PRO A 156 -13.60 -17.61 10.16
N PRO A 157 -13.89 -16.42 10.70
CA PRO A 157 -14.08 -16.22 12.14
C PRO A 157 -15.28 -17.04 12.62
N LYS A 158 -15.15 -17.67 13.80
CA LYS A 158 -16.28 -18.28 14.49
C LYS A 158 -16.96 -17.19 15.32
N PHE A 159 -18.25 -16.97 15.09
CA PHE A 159 -19.06 -16.09 15.93
C PHE A 159 -19.71 -16.90 17.05
N ASP A 160 -19.28 -16.68 18.31
CA ASP A 160 -19.95 -17.23 19.46
C ASP A 160 -21.21 -16.40 19.81
N THR A 161 -22.28 -17.11 20.12
CA THR A 161 -23.55 -16.49 20.56
C THR A 161 -23.36 -15.81 21.91
N ILE A 162 -23.64 -14.53 21.97
CA ILE A 162 -23.53 -13.69 23.18
C ILE A 162 -24.51 -14.19 24.25
N ARG A 163 -23.97 -14.54 25.43
CA ARG A 163 -24.76 -14.81 26.64
C ARG A 163 -24.60 -13.65 27.64
N THR A 164 -25.76 -13.12 28.06
CA THR A 164 -26.06 -12.33 29.27
C THR A 164 -25.15 -11.21 29.77
N MET A 165 -25.77 -10.07 30.03
CA MET A 165 -25.24 -8.72 30.30
C MET A 165 -24.30 -8.61 31.51
N PRO A 166 -23.02 -8.33 31.33
CA PRO A 166 -22.11 -7.76 32.31
C PRO A 166 -21.88 -6.26 32.09
N LYS A 167 -21.12 -5.62 32.97
CA LYS A 167 -20.76 -4.21 32.79
C LYS A 167 -19.88 -4.04 31.55
N PHE A 168 -20.30 -3.14 30.68
CA PHE A 168 -19.58 -2.85 29.43
C PHE A 168 -18.81 -1.54 29.53
N LYS A 169 -17.63 -1.54 28.96
CA LYS A 169 -16.86 -0.32 28.63
C LYS A 169 -16.76 -0.22 27.13
N THR A 170 -17.06 0.92 26.57
CA THR A 170 -16.84 1.25 25.15
C THR A 170 -15.62 2.14 25.03
N VAL A 171 -14.79 1.88 24.00
CA VAL A 171 -13.65 2.70 23.64
C VAL A 171 -13.77 3.07 22.17
N GLU A 172 -13.88 4.37 21.91
CA GLU A 172 -13.81 4.88 20.55
C GLU A 172 -12.35 4.81 20.06
N VAL A 173 -12.16 4.16 18.91
CA VAL A 173 -10.87 4.04 18.23
C VAL A 173 -10.90 4.94 17.01
N ASN A 174 -9.96 5.88 16.94
CA ASN A 174 -9.82 6.80 15.82
C ASN A 174 -8.31 7.07 15.59
N GLU A 175 -7.66 6.12 14.93
CA GLU A 175 -6.25 6.20 14.56
C GLU A 175 -6.14 6.34 13.05
N SER A 176 -5.35 7.29 12.56
CA SER A 176 -5.06 7.44 11.14
C SER A 176 -3.65 7.97 10.95
N ARG A 177 -2.89 7.31 10.06
CA ARG A 177 -1.55 7.73 9.61
C ARG A 177 -1.42 7.43 8.13
N SER A 178 -0.69 8.26 7.41
CA SER A 178 -0.41 8.00 6.00
C SER A 178 0.88 8.68 5.58
N CYS A 179 1.53 8.10 4.59
CA CYS A 179 2.60 8.71 3.82
C CYS A 179 2.23 8.59 2.35
N ASP A 180 2.16 9.71 1.64
CA ASP A 180 1.94 9.71 0.20
C ASP A 180 3.14 9.11 -0.52
N PRO A 181 2.98 8.56 -1.74
CA PRO A 181 4.08 7.98 -2.50
C PRO A 181 5.26 8.94 -2.67
N LEU A 182 6.43 8.50 -2.23
CA LEU A 182 7.65 9.31 -2.21
C LEU A 182 8.35 9.35 -3.58
N ILE A 183 8.30 8.25 -4.34
CA ILE A 183 9.03 8.13 -5.61
C ILE A 183 8.41 9.03 -6.69
N PRO A 184 9.16 9.99 -7.23
CA PRO A 184 8.62 10.97 -8.17
C PRO A 184 8.50 10.44 -9.62
N VAL A 185 8.99 9.22 -9.88
CA VAL A 185 9.08 8.63 -11.22
C VAL A 185 8.35 7.30 -11.26
N ARG A 186 7.92 6.90 -12.47
CA ARG A 186 7.28 5.61 -12.73
C ARG A 186 8.00 4.96 -13.88
N TRP A 187 9.25 4.57 -13.63
CA TRP A 187 10.09 3.97 -14.65
C TRP A 187 9.74 2.50 -14.87
N GLY A 188 10.08 2.00 -16.05
CA GLY A 188 9.90 0.61 -16.43
C GLY A 188 11.23 -0.09 -16.66
N GLN A 189 11.15 -1.29 -17.23
CA GLN A 189 12.32 -2.14 -17.48
C GLN A 189 12.68 -2.21 -18.97
N ARG A 190 11.75 -1.91 -19.87
CA ARG A 190 11.93 -1.90 -21.33
C ARG A 190 12.37 -0.53 -21.82
N SER A 191 12.46 -0.36 -23.14
CA SER A 191 12.77 0.95 -23.74
C SER A 191 11.91 2.07 -23.13
N PRO A 192 12.49 3.24 -22.77
CA PRO A 192 13.90 3.64 -22.99
C PRO A 192 14.88 3.12 -21.92
N TYR A 193 14.41 2.55 -20.82
CA TYR A 193 15.19 2.23 -19.62
C TYR A 193 16.17 1.07 -19.85
N GLY A 194 15.80 0.11 -20.71
CA GLY A 194 16.61 -1.05 -21.07
C GLY A 194 17.53 -0.86 -22.29
N ASP A 195 17.55 0.33 -22.91
CA ASP A 195 18.20 0.53 -24.21
C ASP A 195 19.73 0.32 -24.18
N SER A 196 20.37 0.39 -23.01
CA SER A 196 21.80 0.05 -22.85
C SER A 196 22.02 -1.40 -22.41
N CYS A 197 20.98 -2.20 -22.26
CA CYS A 197 21.06 -3.61 -21.89
C CYS A 197 20.99 -4.50 -23.13
N SER A 198 21.79 -5.58 -23.18
CA SER A 198 21.96 -6.39 -24.39
C SER A 198 20.66 -7.05 -24.89
N ASN A 199 19.71 -7.29 -24.00
CA ASN A 199 18.39 -7.85 -24.32
C ASN A 199 17.25 -6.81 -24.30
N GLY A 200 17.55 -5.52 -24.08
CA GLY A 200 16.54 -4.47 -24.00
C GLY A 200 15.77 -4.39 -22.67
N TYR A 201 16.21 -5.14 -21.63
CA TYR A 201 15.58 -5.17 -20.30
C TYR A 201 16.57 -4.81 -19.21
N SER A 202 16.27 -3.76 -18.44
CA SER A 202 17.09 -3.34 -17.29
C SER A 202 17.02 -4.30 -16.10
N GLY A 203 15.91 -5.03 -15.95
CA GLY A 203 15.62 -5.90 -14.82
C GLY A 203 15.05 -5.17 -13.59
N CYS A 204 14.24 -5.88 -12.80
CA CYS A 204 13.50 -5.31 -11.67
C CYS A 204 14.41 -4.74 -10.58
N VAL A 205 15.55 -5.40 -10.29
CA VAL A 205 16.53 -4.94 -9.29
C VAL A 205 17.13 -3.59 -9.68
N ALA A 206 17.56 -3.46 -10.95
CA ALA A 206 18.15 -2.20 -11.43
C ALA A 206 17.11 -1.07 -11.46
N THR A 207 15.89 -1.38 -11.90
CA THR A 207 14.81 -0.40 -11.94
C THR A 207 14.42 0.12 -10.56
N ALA A 208 14.29 -0.77 -9.56
CA ALA A 208 13.98 -0.38 -8.19
C ALA A 208 15.09 0.52 -7.61
N ILE A 209 16.36 0.14 -7.75
CA ILE A 209 17.50 0.94 -7.26
C ILE A 209 17.54 2.31 -7.97
N ALA A 210 17.40 2.36 -9.30
CA ALA A 210 17.44 3.62 -10.05
C ALA A 210 16.30 4.59 -9.68
N GLN A 211 15.10 4.09 -9.40
CA GLN A 211 13.98 4.91 -8.94
C GLN A 211 14.22 5.48 -7.53
N ILE A 212 14.85 4.71 -6.62
CA ILE A 212 15.31 5.22 -5.31
C ILE A 212 16.36 6.33 -5.51
N MET A 213 17.30 6.16 -6.47
CA MET A 213 18.27 7.21 -6.80
C MET A 213 17.60 8.46 -7.35
N ALA A 214 16.55 8.33 -8.17
CA ALA A 214 15.76 9.44 -8.67
C ALA A 214 15.06 10.22 -7.54
N TYR A 215 14.57 9.55 -6.53
CA TYR A 215 13.98 10.17 -5.34
C TYR A 215 15.01 11.04 -4.60
N TYR A 216 16.18 10.49 -4.31
CA TYR A 216 17.24 11.22 -3.62
C TYR A 216 17.99 12.21 -4.50
N ARG A 217 17.80 12.14 -5.83
CA ARG A 217 18.57 12.91 -6.82
C ARG A 217 20.08 12.76 -6.64
N PHE A 218 20.53 11.55 -6.39
CA PHE A 218 21.92 11.21 -6.10
C PHE A 218 22.25 9.84 -6.74
N PRO A 219 23.51 9.64 -7.21
CA PRO A 219 24.66 10.55 -7.19
C PRO A 219 24.57 11.68 -8.23
N ALA A 220 25.44 12.67 -8.18
CA ALA A 220 25.53 13.71 -9.19
C ALA A 220 26.14 13.22 -10.51
N SER A 221 26.96 12.17 -10.44
CA SER A 221 27.57 11.49 -11.57
C SER A 221 27.99 10.08 -11.18
N PHE A 222 28.24 9.23 -12.17
CA PHE A 222 28.81 7.90 -12.00
C PHE A 222 29.73 7.59 -13.16
N THR A 223 30.70 6.69 -12.94
CA THR A 223 31.55 6.15 -14.01
C THR A 223 31.07 4.74 -14.33
N THR A 224 30.86 4.48 -15.61
CA THR A 224 30.44 3.17 -16.09
C THR A 224 31.59 2.17 -16.01
N THR A 225 31.28 0.97 -15.53
CA THR A 225 32.22 -0.14 -15.39
C THR A 225 32.01 -1.26 -16.42
N TYR A 226 30.86 -1.26 -17.10
CA TYR A 226 30.60 -2.17 -18.21
C TYR A 226 31.46 -1.82 -19.45
N THR A 227 31.65 -2.81 -20.31
CA THR A 227 32.56 -2.69 -21.49
C THR A 227 31.86 -3.00 -22.81
N ASP A 228 30.62 -3.46 -22.78
CA ASP A 228 29.89 -4.06 -23.89
C ASP A 228 28.67 -3.25 -24.37
N ALA A 229 28.52 -2.02 -23.88
CA ALA A 229 27.41 -1.14 -24.22
C ALA A 229 27.91 0.28 -24.53
N PRO A 230 27.06 1.16 -25.12
CA PRO A 230 27.37 2.57 -25.32
C PRO A 230 27.77 3.26 -24.00
N HIS A 231 28.67 4.22 -24.09
CA HIS A 231 29.22 4.97 -22.96
C HIS A 231 30.08 4.15 -21.98
N ALA A 232 30.67 3.02 -22.45
CA ALA A 232 31.56 2.20 -21.65
C ALA A 232 32.81 2.99 -21.20
N GLY A 233 33.15 2.95 -19.91
CA GLY A 233 34.28 3.66 -19.31
C GLY A 233 34.12 5.18 -19.19
N GLU A 234 32.93 5.72 -19.48
CA GLU A 234 32.67 7.16 -19.40
C GLU A 234 32.17 7.58 -18.00
N THR A 235 32.49 8.82 -17.63
CA THR A 235 31.85 9.46 -16.46
C THR A 235 30.63 10.25 -16.91
N ILE A 236 29.46 9.85 -16.46
CA ILE A 236 28.17 10.40 -16.85
C ILE A 236 27.64 11.31 -15.72
N ALA A 237 27.41 12.58 -16.05
CA ALA A 237 26.76 13.53 -15.14
C ALA A 237 25.24 13.33 -15.18
N LEU A 238 24.60 13.35 -14.01
CA LEU A 238 23.14 13.19 -13.85
C LEU A 238 22.47 14.52 -13.53
N ASN A 239 21.77 15.09 -14.51
CA ASN A 239 20.86 16.20 -14.26
C ASN A 239 19.51 15.66 -13.82
N TRP A 240 19.36 15.40 -12.56
CA TRP A 240 18.15 14.77 -11.99
C TRP A 240 16.86 15.53 -12.30
N THR A 241 16.88 16.86 -12.33
CA THR A 241 15.70 17.66 -12.69
C THR A 241 15.22 17.34 -14.10
N SER A 242 16.14 17.30 -15.06
CA SER A 242 15.82 16.96 -16.45
C SER A 242 15.42 15.48 -16.58
N ILE A 243 16.14 14.57 -15.93
CA ILE A 243 15.92 13.11 -15.99
C ILE A 243 14.53 12.74 -15.42
N ILE A 244 14.11 13.34 -14.30
CA ILE A 244 12.80 13.10 -13.69
C ILE A 244 11.67 13.62 -14.58
N SER A 245 11.87 14.79 -15.21
CA SER A 245 10.87 15.41 -16.09
C SER A 245 10.77 14.73 -17.46
N TYR A 246 11.89 14.19 -17.95
CA TYR A 246 12.00 13.58 -19.28
C TYR A 246 13.04 12.46 -19.26
N PRO A 247 12.66 11.20 -18.97
CA PRO A 247 13.59 10.09 -18.81
C PRO A 247 14.15 9.53 -20.14
N TYR A 248 13.73 10.08 -21.29
CA TYR A 248 14.18 9.64 -22.64
C TYR A 248 15.54 10.20 -23.00
N VAL A 249 16.46 10.20 -22.05
CA VAL A 249 17.86 10.64 -22.21
C VAL A 249 18.79 9.47 -21.89
N TYR A 250 19.92 9.40 -22.59
CA TYR A 250 20.85 8.26 -22.48
C TYR A 250 21.38 7.99 -21.06
N GLN A 251 21.34 8.95 -20.17
CA GLN A 251 21.79 8.82 -18.80
C GLN A 251 20.98 7.76 -18.02
N VAL A 252 19.67 7.63 -18.30
CA VAL A 252 18.81 6.68 -17.58
C VAL A 252 19.15 5.23 -17.96
N PRO A 253 19.12 4.82 -19.23
CA PRO A 253 19.54 3.46 -19.59
C PRO A 253 20.99 3.16 -19.24
N ALA A 254 21.92 4.14 -19.32
CA ALA A 254 23.30 3.96 -18.89
C ALA A 254 23.39 3.71 -17.37
N LEU A 255 22.60 4.44 -16.55
CA LEU A 255 22.51 4.20 -15.10
C LEU A 255 21.93 2.82 -14.80
N MET A 256 20.84 2.43 -15.48
CA MET A 256 20.25 1.10 -15.33
C MET A 256 21.25 -0.02 -15.65
N ARG A 257 22.01 0.15 -16.75
CA ARG A 257 23.05 -0.82 -17.16
C ARG A 257 24.19 -0.89 -16.13
N GLU A 258 24.62 0.26 -15.58
CA GLU A 258 25.66 0.31 -14.54
C GLU A 258 25.21 -0.34 -13.23
N ILE A 259 23.97 -0.09 -12.81
CA ILE A 259 23.39 -0.79 -11.66
C ILE A 259 23.38 -2.29 -11.94
N GLY A 260 22.88 -2.70 -13.13
CA GLY A 260 22.91 -4.10 -13.55
C GLY A 260 24.30 -4.72 -13.50
N GLN A 261 25.33 -3.99 -13.92
CA GLN A 261 26.73 -4.45 -13.81
C GLN A 261 27.16 -4.67 -12.34
N ARG A 262 26.78 -3.77 -11.43
CA ARG A 262 27.14 -3.86 -10.01
C ARG A 262 26.36 -4.92 -9.22
N VAL A 263 25.19 -5.34 -9.72
CA VAL A 263 24.42 -6.45 -9.14
C VAL A 263 24.60 -7.75 -9.91
N GLU A 264 25.61 -7.83 -10.80
CA GLU A 264 25.92 -9.00 -11.63
C GLU A 264 24.70 -9.51 -12.41
N MET A 265 23.96 -8.57 -13.03
CA MET A 265 22.77 -8.87 -13.81
C MET A 265 23.09 -9.79 -14.99
N THR A 266 22.36 -10.87 -15.09
CA THR A 266 22.35 -11.73 -16.27
C THR A 266 21.25 -11.25 -17.22
N TYR A 267 21.65 -10.88 -18.45
CA TYR A 267 20.76 -10.48 -19.52
C TYR A 267 20.51 -11.70 -20.42
N HIS A 268 19.33 -12.32 -20.25
CA HIS A 268 18.98 -13.51 -21.01
C HIS A 268 18.69 -13.15 -22.47
N PRO A 269 19.11 -13.98 -23.46
CA PRO A 269 18.79 -13.74 -24.85
C PRO A 269 17.28 -13.70 -25.06
N ILE A 270 16.81 -12.80 -25.93
CA ILE A 270 15.40 -12.78 -26.35
C ILE A 270 15.19 -13.97 -27.29
N ASP A 271 14.40 -14.95 -26.88
CA ASP A 271 13.83 -15.95 -27.78
C ASP A 271 12.46 -15.47 -28.22
N GLU A 272 12.23 -15.36 -29.55
CA GLU A 272 10.94 -14.91 -30.11
C GLU A 272 9.75 -15.81 -29.73
N ASN A 273 10.05 -17.02 -29.20
CA ASN A 273 9.03 -18.01 -28.80
C ASN A 273 8.93 -18.18 -27.26
N ASP A 274 9.82 -17.55 -26.48
CA ASP A 274 9.88 -17.72 -25.04
C ASP A 274 9.61 -16.39 -24.35
N MET A 275 8.45 -16.26 -23.73
CA MET A 275 8.02 -15.07 -22.97
C MET A 275 8.77 -14.87 -21.65
N GLU A 276 9.66 -15.79 -21.27
CA GLU A 276 10.40 -15.79 -20.00
C GLU A 276 11.79 -15.15 -20.08
N THR A 277 12.15 -14.52 -21.20
CA THR A 277 13.47 -13.93 -21.40
C THR A 277 13.58 -12.51 -20.82
N GLY A 278 13.69 -12.42 -19.51
CA GLY A 278 13.95 -11.17 -18.79
C GLY A 278 15.43 -10.97 -18.45
N SER A 279 15.68 -10.15 -17.45
CA SER A 279 16.99 -9.96 -16.83
C SER A 279 16.94 -10.33 -15.37
N SER A 280 17.89 -11.12 -14.88
CA SER A 280 17.89 -11.63 -13.51
C SER A 280 19.16 -11.20 -12.74
N ALA A 281 18.97 -10.83 -11.47
CA ALA A 281 20.05 -10.52 -10.54
C ALA A 281 19.70 -10.98 -9.13
N PHE A 282 20.71 -11.26 -8.33
CA PHE A 282 20.51 -11.61 -6.93
C PHE A 282 20.29 -10.37 -6.08
N SER A 283 19.10 -10.20 -5.51
CA SER A 283 18.75 -9.04 -4.67
C SER A 283 19.63 -8.86 -3.43
N TYR A 284 20.36 -9.89 -2.98
CA TYR A 284 21.30 -9.74 -1.87
C TYR A 284 22.49 -8.84 -2.22
N MET A 285 22.73 -8.55 -3.50
CA MET A 285 23.76 -7.61 -3.98
C MET A 285 23.27 -6.15 -3.98
N ALA A 286 21.99 -5.91 -3.84
CA ALA A 286 21.42 -4.56 -3.89
C ALA A 286 21.94 -3.63 -2.76
N PRO A 287 22.15 -4.07 -1.50
CA PRO A 287 22.77 -3.24 -0.47
C PRO A 287 24.19 -2.78 -0.86
N ASP A 288 25.04 -3.69 -1.34
CA ASP A 288 26.41 -3.37 -1.73
C ASP A 288 26.44 -2.45 -2.97
N CYS A 289 25.51 -2.64 -3.91
CA CYS A 289 25.34 -1.74 -5.04
C CYS A 289 24.99 -0.32 -4.56
N LEU A 290 24.02 -0.15 -3.68
CA LEU A 290 23.66 1.16 -3.09
C LEU A 290 24.85 1.80 -2.37
N ILE A 291 25.58 1.03 -1.55
CA ILE A 291 26.79 1.49 -0.85
C ILE A 291 27.87 1.92 -1.84
N SER A 292 28.06 1.19 -2.95
CA SER A 292 29.04 1.52 -3.98
C SER A 292 28.75 2.83 -4.72
N PHE A 293 27.50 3.29 -4.71
CA PHE A 293 27.09 4.61 -5.20
C PHE A 293 27.14 5.69 -4.10
N GLY A 294 27.52 5.35 -2.88
CA GLY A 294 27.68 6.28 -1.77
C GLY A 294 26.48 6.37 -0.84
N TYR A 295 25.44 5.55 -1.00
CA TYR A 295 24.34 5.50 -0.04
C TYR A 295 24.75 4.79 1.25
N SER A 296 24.08 5.11 2.37
CA SER A 296 24.02 4.24 3.52
C SER A 296 22.69 3.51 3.55
N CYS A 297 22.70 2.23 3.90
CA CYS A 297 21.48 1.41 4.07
C CYS A 297 21.75 0.31 5.11
N ALA A 298 20.71 -0.44 5.47
CA ALA A 298 20.91 -1.69 6.21
C ALA A 298 21.84 -2.64 5.44
N SER A 299 22.76 -3.27 6.14
CA SER A 299 23.85 -4.06 5.56
C SER A 299 23.42 -5.39 4.90
N GLY A 300 22.13 -5.61 4.73
CA GLY A 300 21.60 -6.82 4.10
C GLY A 300 20.09 -6.80 3.99
N LEU A 301 19.55 -7.89 3.45
CA LEU A 301 18.13 -8.12 3.34
C LEU A 301 17.57 -8.54 4.72
N ALA A 302 16.62 -7.77 5.24
CA ALA A 302 15.86 -8.12 6.45
C ALA A 302 14.54 -8.79 6.07
N SER A 303 13.96 -9.58 6.98
CA SER A 303 12.59 -10.06 6.82
C SER A 303 11.62 -8.90 6.67
N TYR A 304 10.64 -9.04 5.80
CA TYR A 304 9.61 -8.02 5.61
C TYR A 304 8.84 -7.78 6.92
N ALA A 305 8.62 -6.52 7.26
CA ALA A 305 7.84 -6.10 8.41
C ALA A 305 7.19 -4.75 8.14
N ILE A 306 5.86 -4.71 8.11
CA ILE A 306 5.09 -3.48 7.84
C ILE A 306 5.42 -2.35 8.83
N ALA A 307 5.68 -2.69 10.10
CA ALA A 307 6.07 -1.71 11.10
C ALA A 307 7.38 -1.00 10.74
N SER A 308 8.37 -1.75 10.24
CA SER A 308 9.65 -1.19 9.78
C SER A 308 9.47 -0.35 8.51
N ILE A 309 8.64 -0.80 7.57
CA ILE A 309 8.32 -0.02 6.36
C ILE A 309 7.72 1.32 6.75
N ARG A 310 6.67 1.35 7.60
CA ARG A 310 6.06 2.60 8.05
C ARG A 310 7.05 3.53 8.74
N THR A 311 7.90 3.00 9.63
CA THR A 311 8.93 3.81 10.30
C THR A 311 9.87 4.47 9.29
N ASN A 312 10.31 3.73 8.25
CA ASN A 312 11.15 4.30 7.20
C ASN A 312 10.41 5.36 6.39
N LEU A 313 9.15 5.11 6.02
CA LEU A 313 8.35 6.05 5.23
C LEU A 313 7.99 7.31 6.03
N ASP A 314 7.74 7.22 7.35
CA ASP A 314 7.56 8.36 8.24
C ASP A 314 8.83 9.22 8.33
N GLU A 315 10.01 8.61 8.18
CA GLU A 315 11.30 9.29 8.05
C GLU A 315 11.63 9.70 6.60
N THR A 316 10.69 9.58 5.68
CA THR A 316 10.85 9.87 4.25
C THR A 316 11.91 9.02 3.53
N HIS A 317 12.04 7.76 3.92
CA HIS A 317 12.96 6.81 3.31
C HIS A 317 12.17 5.70 2.57
N PRO A 318 12.20 5.65 1.24
CA PRO A 318 11.62 4.56 0.48
C PRO A 318 12.34 3.24 0.80
N VAL A 319 11.60 2.14 0.72
CA VAL A 319 12.08 0.81 1.09
C VAL A 319 12.14 -0.07 -0.17
N TYR A 320 13.30 -0.68 -0.41
CA TYR A 320 13.43 -1.73 -1.43
C TYR A 320 12.81 -3.02 -0.88
N VAL A 321 11.96 -3.64 -1.66
CA VAL A 321 11.28 -4.90 -1.32
C VAL A 321 11.60 -5.94 -2.38
N ARG A 322 11.73 -7.20 -1.95
CA ARG A 322 11.91 -8.33 -2.85
C ARG A 322 11.15 -9.55 -2.34
N ALA A 323 10.74 -10.43 -3.24
CA ALA A 323 10.24 -11.76 -2.93
C ALA A 323 10.86 -12.79 -3.86
N ASN A 324 10.87 -14.05 -3.45
CA ASN A 324 11.21 -15.18 -4.31
C ASN A 324 9.92 -15.87 -4.76
N ASP A 325 9.88 -16.24 -6.02
CA ASP A 325 9.09 -17.35 -6.49
C ASP A 325 9.95 -18.62 -6.44
N ILE A 326 9.36 -19.74 -6.01
CA ILE A 326 10.06 -21.02 -5.94
C ILE A 326 10.30 -21.58 -7.35
N SER A 327 9.48 -21.19 -8.33
CA SER A 327 9.49 -21.74 -9.70
C SER A 327 10.10 -20.80 -10.74
N GLU A 328 10.01 -19.47 -10.58
CA GLU A 328 10.25 -18.49 -11.64
C GLU A 328 11.31 -17.44 -11.31
N GLY A 329 11.96 -17.53 -10.16
CA GLY A 329 12.96 -16.56 -9.72
C GLY A 329 12.42 -15.50 -8.76
N GLY A 330 13.16 -14.42 -8.57
CA GLY A 330 12.80 -13.37 -7.61
C GLY A 330 12.41 -12.07 -8.30
N HIS A 331 11.53 -11.31 -7.65
CA HIS A 331 11.14 -9.98 -8.09
C HIS A 331 11.51 -8.92 -7.06
N ALA A 332 11.78 -7.70 -7.54
CA ALA A 332 12.09 -6.54 -6.71
C ALA A 332 11.21 -5.34 -7.09
N TRP A 333 10.82 -4.56 -6.09
CA TRP A 333 10.01 -3.34 -6.25
C TRP A 333 10.24 -2.38 -5.08
N ILE A 334 9.48 -1.30 -5.02
CA ILE A 334 9.62 -0.28 -3.98
C ILE A 334 8.33 -0.16 -3.18
N ALA A 335 8.46 -0.08 -1.85
CA ALA A 335 7.43 0.44 -0.97
C ALA A 335 7.75 1.91 -0.66
N ASP A 336 6.89 2.83 -1.06
CA ASP A 336 7.16 4.26 -1.01
C ASP A 336 6.03 5.10 -0.42
N GLY A 337 4.95 4.47 0.04
CA GLY A 337 3.84 5.13 0.72
C GLY A 337 3.02 4.16 1.56
N TYR A 338 2.14 4.66 2.40
CA TYR A 338 1.22 3.80 3.15
C TYR A 338 -0.04 4.54 3.60
N ILE A 339 -1.10 3.78 3.87
CA ILE A 339 -2.32 4.22 4.54
C ILE A 339 -2.61 3.26 5.68
N TYR A 340 -2.76 3.80 6.88
CA TYR A 340 -3.15 3.06 8.06
C TYR A 340 -4.26 3.79 8.79
N SER A 341 -5.35 3.10 9.08
CA SER A 341 -6.39 3.63 9.97
C SER A 341 -7.08 2.51 10.73
N ARG A 342 -7.50 2.82 11.95
CA ARG A 342 -8.41 2.01 12.77
C ARG A 342 -9.50 2.93 13.28
N ILE A 343 -10.72 2.72 12.83
CA ILE A 343 -11.86 3.60 13.14
C ILE A 343 -13.05 2.75 13.53
N GLY A 344 -13.65 3.03 14.70
CA GLY A 344 -14.83 2.33 15.20
C GLY A 344 -14.88 2.31 16.71
N THR A 345 -15.62 1.34 17.25
CA THR A 345 -15.83 1.19 18.68
C THR A 345 -15.44 -0.21 19.11
N GLU A 346 -14.67 -0.30 20.18
CA GLU A 346 -14.37 -1.55 20.88
C GLU A 346 -15.25 -1.67 22.12
N TYR A 347 -15.80 -2.86 22.35
CA TYR A 347 -16.68 -3.19 23.46
C TYR A 347 -16.00 -4.17 24.38
N TYR A 348 -15.86 -3.81 25.63
CA TYR A 348 -15.19 -4.60 26.65
C TYR A 348 -16.16 -5.02 27.74
N GLU A 349 -15.99 -6.24 28.24
CA GLU A 349 -16.71 -6.82 29.37
C GLU A 349 -15.79 -6.92 30.56
N GLU A 350 -16.28 -6.51 31.75
CA GLU A 350 -15.55 -6.73 32.99
C GLU A 350 -15.68 -8.20 33.41
N ARG A 351 -14.56 -8.88 33.50
CA ARG A 351 -14.49 -10.31 33.94
C ARG A 351 -13.64 -10.45 35.17
N LEU A 352 -14.12 -11.30 36.10
CA LEU A 352 -13.31 -11.71 37.25
C LEU A 352 -12.26 -12.70 36.79
N VAL A 353 -10.99 -12.37 36.95
CA VAL A 353 -9.88 -13.27 36.69
C VAL A 353 -9.52 -13.93 38.00
N ASN A 354 -9.84 -15.23 38.10
CA ASN A 354 -9.39 -16.08 39.20
C ASN A 354 -8.05 -16.68 38.78
N ASN A 355 -6.99 -16.27 39.43
CA ASN A 355 -5.71 -16.92 39.24
C ASN A 355 -5.65 -18.14 40.13
N ASP A 356 -5.50 -19.33 39.54
CA ASP A 356 -5.38 -20.60 40.26
C ASP A 356 -4.01 -20.75 41.01
N GLU A 357 -3.19 -19.69 40.98
CA GLU A 357 -1.92 -19.67 41.73
C GLU A 357 -2.14 -19.20 43.17
N PRO A 358 -1.58 -19.96 44.16
CA PRO A 358 -1.70 -19.61 45.58
C PRO A 358 -1.06 -18.24 45.91
N GLY A 359 -1.87 -17.29 46.30
CA GLY A 359 -1.41 -15.98 46.80
C GLY A 359 -1.74 -14.81 45.87
N LEU A 360 -2.33 -15.02 44.72
CA LEU A 360 -2.84 -13.94 43.88
C LEU A 360 -4.31 -13.61 44.23
N ILE A 361 -4.60 -12.34 44.39
CA ILE A 361 -5.95 -11.84 44.72
C ILE A 361 -6.77 -11.80 43.43
N PRO A 362 -8.01 -12.37 43.42
CA PRO A 362 -8.92 -12.20 42.29
C PRO A 362 -9.10 -10.70 41.95
N HIS A 363 -8.98 -10.36 40.69
CA HIS A 363 -9.14 -8.99 40.21
C HIS A 363 -10.04 -8.96 38.97
N TYR A 364 -10.59 -7.79 38.67
CA TYR A 364 -11.40 -7.57 37.49
C TYR A 364 -10.57 -7.01 36.34
N GLU A 365 -10.72 -7.61 35.16
CA GLU A 365 -10.12 -7.12 33.92
C GLU A 365 -11.19 -6.83 32.88
N TYR A 366 -10.93 -5.82 32.02
CA TYR A 366 -11.78 -5.57 30.88
C TYR A 366 -11.28 -6.40 29.68
N VAL A 367 -12.12 -7.36 29.29
CA VAL A 367 -11.82 -8.25 28.15
C VAL A 367 -12.62 -7.77 26.94
N LEU A 368 -11.94 -7.61 25.80
CA LEU A 368 -12.59 -7.27 24.53
C LEU A 368 -13.58 -8.37 24.14
N THR A 369 -14.84 -8.00 23.94
CA THR A 369 -15.92 -8.94 23.60
C THR A 369 -16.42 -8.77 22.17
N SER A 370 -16.43 -7.53 21.67
CA SER A 370 -16.77 -7.24 20.29
C SER A 370 -16.09 -5.96 19.82
N SER A 371 -15.98 -5.78 18.51
CA SER A 371 -15.40 -4.59 17.90
C SER A 371 -16.11 -4.28 16.59
N THR A 372 -16.42 -3.00 16.38
CA THR A 372 -16.84 -2.46 15.08
C THR A 372 -15.70 -1.76 14.36
N VAL A 373 -14.49 -1.83 14.91
CA VAL A 373 -13.29 -1.19 14.34
C VAL A 373 -13.04 -1.72 12.94
N GLN A 374 -13.02 -0.81 11.99
CA GLN A 374 -12.57 -1.08 10.63
C GLN A 374 -11.10 -0.68 10.53
N THR A 375 -10.28 -1.61 10.08
CA THR A 375 -8.86 -1.38 9.83
C THR A 375 -8.63 -1.20 8.34
N THR A 376 -7.87 -0.19 7.97
CA THR A 376 -7.24 -0.04 6.67
C THR A 376 -5.75 -0.09 6.90
N ASN A 377 -5.07 -1.04 6.28
CA ASN A 377 -3.64 -1.25 6.44
C ASN A 377 -3.05 -1.57 5.07
N LEU A 378 -2.56 -0.55 4.38
CA LEU A 378 -2.12 -0.66 2.99
C LEU A 378 -0.74 -0.02 2.82
N VAL A 379 0.08 -0.60 1.95
CA VAL A 379 1.38 -0.09 1.51
C VAL A 379 1.29 0.25 0.04
N HIS A 380 1.80 1.42 -0.35
CA HIS A 380 1.93 1.78 -1.75
C HIS A 380 3.18 1.11 -2.34
N TYR A 381 2.99 0.39 -3.44
CA TYR A 381 4.05 -0.23 -4.22
C TYR A 381 4.18 0.42 -5.59
N ASN A 382 5.43 0.72 -5.95
CA ASN A 382 5.85 1.04 -7.31
C ASN A 382 6.54 -0.19 -7.89
N TRP A 383 5.88 -0.84 -8.84
CA TRP A 383 6.31 -2.12 -9.40
C TRP A 383 7.45 -2.00 -10.42
N GLY A 384 7.76 -0.79 -10.89
CA GLY A 384 8.79 -0.58 -11.90
C GLY A 384 8.34 -0.97 -13.32
N TRP A 385 7.05 -0.74 -13.66
CA TRP A 385 6.46 -1.05 -14.96
C TRP A 385 5.65 0.14 -15.52
N ASN A 386 6.30 1.31 -15.62
CA ASN A 386 5.70 2.55 -16.13
C ASN A 386 4.43 2.98 -15.38
N GLY A 387 4.31 2.61 -14.11
CA GLY A 387 3.16 2.90 -13.27
C GLY A 387 1.96 1.97 -13.50
N SER A 388 2.12 0.91 -14.29
CA SER A 388 1.10 -0.10 -14.45
C SER A 388 0.91 -0.85 -13.13
N CYS A 389 -0.34 -0.96 -12.68
CA CYS A 389 -0.74 -1.59 -11.43
C CYS A 389 -0.12 -0.99 -10.15
N ASP A 390 0.61 0.13 -10.22
CA ASP A 390 1.03 0.84 -9.00
C ASP A 390 -0.18 1.21 -8.14
N GLY A 391 -0.04 1.15 -6.82
CA GLY A 391 -1.14 1.45 -5.91
C GLY A 391 -0.91 0.94 -4.49
N TYR A 392 -1.99 0.83 -3.73
CA TYR A 392 -1.98 0.44 -2.34
C TYR A 392 -2.44 -1.01 -2.17
N PHE A 393 -1.64 -1.80 -1.43
CA PHE A 393 -1.82 -3.24 -1.26
C PHE A 393 -1.76 -3.61 0.21
N ALA A 394 -2.51 -4.64 0.60
CA ALA A 394 -2.37 -5.23 1.92
C ALA A 394 -0.92 -5.71 2.12
N PRO A 395 -0.31 -5.46 3.31
CA PRO A 395 1.09 -5.84 3.54
C PRO A 395 1.30 -7.35 3.48
N GLY A 396 2.48 -7.74 3.02
CA GLY A 396 2.83 -9.15 2.84
C GLY A 396 3.14 -9.93 4.12
N ASP A 397 3.33 -9.26 5.28
CA ASP A 397 3.64 -9.88 6.57
C ASP A 397 2.41 -10.30 7.39
N GLY A 398 1.25 -10.24 6.79
CA GLY A 398 0.04 -10.79 7.38
C GLY A 398 -1.03 -9.78 7.69
N VAL A 399 -2.23 -10.21 7.39
CA VAL A 399 -3.48 -9.59 7.79
C VAL A 399 -4.11 -10.53 8.81
N ALA A 400 -4.31 -10.02 10.00
CA ALA A 400 -4.97 -10.65 11.13
C ALA A 400 -4.16 -11.66 11.94
N SER A 401 -4.04 -11.33 13.19
CA SER A 401 -3.88 -12.22 14.36
C SER A 401 -3.45 -13.66 14.06
N GLY A 402 -2.19 -13.91 13.82
CA GLY A 402 -1.56 -15.21 14.01
C GLY A 402 -1.43 -16.12 12.79
N ASN A 403 -1.95 -15.76 11.63
CA ASN A 403 -1.75 -16.51 10.39
C ASN A 403 -1.17 -15.57 9.32
N GLY A 404 0.17 -15.46 9.27
CA GLY A 404 0.84 -14.67 8.25
C GLY A 404 0.56 -15.15 6.82
N TYR A 405 0.70 -14.24 5.83
CA TYR A 405 0.72 -14.66 4.44
C TYR A 405 1.90 -15.59 4.18
N ILE A 406 1.67 -16.58 3.32
CA ILE A 406 2.72 -17.50 2.85
C ILE A 406 3.46 -16.81 1.69
N PHE A 407 4.13 -15.69 1.96
CA PHE A 407 5.14 -15.16 1.08
C PHE A 407 6.49 -15.75 1.52
N ASP A 408 6.91 -16.85 0.91
CA ASP A 408 8.24 -17.36 1.15
C ASP A 408 9.27 -16.37 0.61
N GLY A 409 10.15 -15.93 1.51
CA GLY A 409 11.29 -15.10 1.14
C GLY A 409 10.99 -13.64 0.87
N LEU A 410 9.85 -13.09 1.33
CA LEU A 410 9.61 -11.65 1.29
C LEU A 410 10.59 -10.92 2.22
N GLN A 411 11.43 -10.06 1.64
CA GLN A 411 12.51 -9.36 2.33
C GLN A 411 12.57 -7.90 1.90
N MET A 412 13.31 -7.08 2.66
CA MET A 412 13.44 -5.65 2.40
C MET A 412 14.82 -5.12 2.74
N ILE A 413 15.17 -3.98 2.14
CA ILE A 413 16.31 -3.13 2.52
C ILE A 413 15.73 -1.83 3.05
N THR A 414 16.08 -1.50 4.28
CA THR A 414 15.63 -0.31 5.00
C THR A 414 16.76 0.67 5.22
N SER A 415 16.43 1.85 5.75
CA SER A 415 17.40 2.89 6.12
C SER A 415 18.28 3.33 4.93
N ILE A 416 17.72 3.30 3.73
CA ILE A 416 18.40 3.82 2.54
C ILE A 416 18.43 5.34 2.65
N ARG A 417 19.64 5.91 2.76
CA ARG A 417 19.85 7.34 3.05
C ARG A 417 21.02 7.88 2.25
N LEU A 418 21.00 9.19 2.02
CA LEU A 418 22.18 9.89 1.50
C LEU A 418 23.36 9.77 2.48
N PRO A 419 24.61 9.85 1.96
CA PRO A 419 25.78 9.90 2.80
C PRO A 419 25.69 11.09 3.75
N ARG A 420 26.05 10.90 5.02
CA ARG A 420 26.18 12.01 5.96
C ARG A 420 27.30 12.93 5.45
N ILE A 421 26.96 14.17 5.17
CA ILE A 421 27.96 15.22 4.98
C ILE A 421 28.47 15.52 6.39
N ASP A 422 29.67 15.06 6.72
CA ASP A 422 30.31 15.46 7.96
C ASP A 422 30.51 16.98 7.92
N SER A 423 29.72 17.69 8.74
CA SER A 423 29.80 19.15 8.89
C SER A 423 31.16 19.64 9.44
N ASN A 424 32.06 18.72 9.75
CA ASN A 424 33.39 19.01 10.30
C ASN A 424 34.49 19.21 9.25
N LEU A 425 34.21 19.07 7.95
CA LEU A 425 35.21 19.25 6.89
C LEU A 425 35.36 20.70 6.37
N ASN A 426 34.57 21.66 6.90
CA ASN A 426 34.59 23.06 6.44
C ASN A 426 35.22 24.06 7.41
N GLN A 427 36.09 23.66 8.37
CA GLN A 427 36.79 24.60 9.23
C GLN A 427 38.27 24.86 8.90
N ASP A 428 38.83 24.18 7.88
CA ASP A 428 40.25 24.35 7.53
C ASP A 428 40.55 25.09 6.24
N PHE A 429 39.55 25.72 5.61
CA PHE A 429 39.77 26.60 4.43
C PHE A 429 38.93 27.89 4.53
N LEU A 430 39.28 28.73 5.52
CA LEU A 430 39.06 30.17 5.49
C LEU A 430 40.32 30.91 5.92
#